data_854e25886f8622fd631a28159bff8d71
#
_entry.id   854e25886f8622fd631a28159bff8d71
#
_cell.length_a   1.000
_cell.length_b   1.000
_cell.length_c   1.000
_cell.angle_alpha   90.00
_cell.angle_beta   90.00
_cell.angle_gamma   90.00
#
_symmetry.space_group_name_H-M   'P 1'
#
loop_
_entity.id
_entity.type
_entity.pdbx_description
1 polymer ?
#
loop_
_entity_poly.entity_id
_entity_poly.type
_entity_poly.pdbx_seq_one_letter_code
_entity_poly.pdbx_strand_id
1 'polypeptide(L)'
;MLETIFRFSRHRWTLLKLPPRRLERRLSTAAHWFAEQLSRHWIGRVDLLFTSEALNLADFYRLMPNLADKPSVVYFHDNQLPLPGQGRDEATEVVNLSTGAAAREIWFNSEYHYRAFMARATAMVERHPELAGRDPVTALKKKSRLMLPPCDFGLADEIQKQSAVTREARRLFVDTRDSDCALLNAAFERLMHRGEQFQLVTVGPVEALSAGLPRYTISEADEATVLQGMLQCGAIVGAKAEANADYRAVAAIAAGCWPIVPNSAVYPELIPKPLHEFCLHDLTPQDIAFRIDDLWNLDLTELQRKSLIDSVQRFNAMTCCRAMDDRLSDLAGIK
;
A
#
# COMPACT_ATOMS: atom_id res chain seq x y z
N MET A 1 -3.35 8.54 -0.07
CA MET A 1 -4.14 8.18 1.13
C MET A 1 -4.47 9.38 2.03
N LEU A 2 -3.51 10.14 2.58
CA LEU A 2 -3.84 11.26 3.50
C LEU A 2 -4.72 12.33 2.85
N GLU A 3 -4.43 12.75 1.63
CA GLU A 3 -5.26 13.70 0.89
C GLU A 3 -6.69 13.19 0.68
N THR A 4 -6.83 11.90 0.39
CA THR A 4 -8.13 11.24 0.27
C THR A 4 -8.88 11.26 1.61
N ILE A 5 -8.21 10.94 2.72
CA ILE A 5 -8.82 11.02 4.05
C ILE A 5 -9.29 12.45 4.32
N PHE A 6 -8.47 13.46 4.07
CA PHE A 6 -8.85 14.86 4.33
C PHE A 6 -10.02 15.34 3.46
N ARG A 7 -10.14 14.81 2.24
CA ARG A 7 -11.24 15.15 1.33
C ARG A 7 -12.57 14.50 1.70
N PHE A 8 -12.54 13.25 2.21
CA PHE A 8 -13.74 12.43 2.40
C PHE A 8 -14.12 12.18 3.87
N SER A 9 -13.22 12.45 4.82
CA SER A 9 -13.52 12.32 6.25
C SER A 9 -14.38 13.46 6.75
N ARG A 10 -15.31 13.12 7.67
CA ARG A 10 -16.15 14.11 8.38
C ARG A 10 -15.45 14.73 9.58
N HIS A 11 -14.27 14.23 9.98
CA HIS A 11 -13.51 14.75 11.11
C HIS A 11 -12.65 15.95 10.71
N ARG A 12 -12.37 16.79 11.69
CA ARG A 12 -11.39 17.86 11.54
C ARG A 12 -10.00 17.35 11.84
N TRP A 13 -9.14 17.39 10.85
CA TRP A 13 -7.76 16.91 10.95
C TRP A 13 -6.76 18.06 11.12
N THR A 14 -5.77 17.83 11.97
CA THR A 14 -4.55 18.65 12.04
C THR A 14 -3.37 17.77 11.70
N LEU A 15 -2.69 18.06 10.60
CA LEU A 15 -1.60 17.24 10.08
C LEU A 15 -0.26 17.81 10.50
N LEU A 16 0.54 17.00 11.18
CA LEU A 16 1.96 17.24 11.43
C LEU A 16 2.78 16.32 10.53
N LYS A 17 3.65 16.89 9.70
CA LYS A 17 4.51 16.15 8.77
C LYS A 17 5.98 16.37 9.12
N LEU A 18 6.75 15.29 9.17
CA LEU A 18 8.20 15.40 9.16
C LEU A 18 8.67 15.99 7.82
N PRO A 19 9.64 16.92 7.83
CA PRO A 19 10.21 17.43 6.58
C PRO A 19 10.86 16.30 5.76
N PRO A 20 10.83 16.26 4.41
CA PRO A 20 11.23 15.13 3.57
C PRO A 20 12.77 15.00 3.36
N ARG A 21 13.58 15.07 4.43
CA ARG A 21 15.04 14.96 4.35
C ARG A 21 15.58 13.96 5.37
N ARG A 22 16.49 13.04 5.00
CA ARG A 22 17.21 12.06 5.85
C ARG A 22 16.26 11.16 6.66
N LEU A 23 15.44 10.37 5.98
CA LEU A 23 14.36 9.58 6.58
C LEU A 23 14.83 8.71 7.76
N GLU A 24 15.90 7.94 7.63
CA GLU A 24 16.39 7.03 8.68
C GLU A 24 16.69 7.72 10.01
N ARG A 25 17.36 8.90 9.98
CA ARG A 25 17.61 9.68 11.21
C ARG A 25 16.35 10.28 11.80
N ARG A 26 15.29 10.43 11.02
CA ARG A 26 14.05 11.04 11.48
C ARG A 26 13.12 10.06 12.13
N LEU A 27 13.13 8.81 11.72
CA LEU A 27 12.36 7.77 12.40
C LEU A 27 12.78 7.68 13.87
N SER A 28 14.09 7.71 14.16
CA SER A 28 14.62 7.71 15.53
C SER A 28 14.33 8.97 16.33
N THR A 29 14.11 10.13 15.68
CA THR A 29 13.88 11.42 16.34
C THR A 29 12.48 11.98 16.17
N ALA A 30 11.58 11.24 15.51
CA ALA A 30 10.24 11.69 15.19
C ALA A 30 9.45 12.13 16.43
N ALA A 31 9.49 11.34 17.49
CA ALA A 31 8.80 11.65 18.76
C ALA A 31 9.23 13.00 19.34
N HIS A 32 10.54 13.27 19.37
CA HIS A 32 11.08 14.54 19.87
C HIS A 32 10.68 15.72 18.97
N TRP A 33 10.77 15.53 17.66
CA TRP A 33 10.41 16.59 16.73
C TRP A 33 8.93 16.96 16.84
N PHE A 34 8.03 15.98 16.86
CA PHE A 34 6.59 16.24 17.01
C PHE A 34 6.26 16.86 18.38
N ALA A 35 6.89 16.39 19.46
CA ALA A 35 6.71 16.97 20.77
C ALA A 35 7.16 18.44 20.81
N GLU A 36 8.30 18.78 20.19
CA GLU A 36 8.77 20.15 20.07
C GLU A 36 7.84 21.03 19.26
N GLN A 37 7.33 20.55 18.10
CA GLN A 37 6.36 21.30 17.29
C GLN A 37 5.07 21.60 18.07
N LEU A 38 4.53 20.61 18.78
CA LEU A 38 3.32 20.78 19.58
C LEU A 38 3.53 21.66 20.80
N SER A 39 4.71 21.66 21.40
CA SER A 39 5.05 22.56 22.51
C SER A 39 5.18 24.01 22.07
N ARG A 40 5.64 24.25 20.84
CA ARG A 40 5.76 25.60 20.25
C ARG A 40 4.45 26.12 19.67
N HIS A 41 3.67 25.22 19.07
CA HIS A 41 2.48 25.55 18.31
C HIS A 41 1.33 24.65 18.76
N TRP A 42 0.77 24.96 19.93
CA TRP A 42 -0.34 24.18 20.45
C TRP A 42 -1.56 24.27 19.53
N ILE A 43 -2.08 23.11 19.15
CA ILE A 43 -3.17 22.95 18.16
C ILE A 43 -4.58 22.99 18.78
N GLY A 44 -4.69 23.25 20.08
CA GLY A 44 -5.95 23.28 20.79
C GLY A 44 -6.40 21.89 21.28
N ARG A 45 -7.71 21.66 21.29
CA ARG A 45 -8.27 20.39 21.77
C ARG A 45 -7.95 19.25 20.81
N VAL A 46 -7.43 18.16 21.35
CA VAL A 46 -7.19 16.89 20.66
C VAL A 46 -8.10 15.84 21.26
N ASP A 47 -8.90 15.18 20.43
CA ASP A 47 -9.82 14.12 20.86
C ASP A 47 -9.20 12.73 20.62
N LEU A 48 -8.34 12.58 19.59
CA LEU A 48 -7.69 11.33 19.22
C LEU A 48 -6.37 11.62 18.49
N LEU A 49 -5.40 10.73 18.65
CA LEU A 49 -4.15 10.71 17.89
C LEU A 49 -4.21 9.63 16.80
N PHE A 50 -3.92 10.02 15.56
CA PHE A 50 -3.78 9.11 14.43
C PHE A 50 -2.36 9.18 13.91
N THR A 51 -1.61 8.08 13.97
CA THR A 51 -0.19 8.05 13.61
C THR A 51 0.12 6.90 12.66
N SER A 52 1.27 6.96 11.99
CA SER A 52 1.85 5.81 11.31
C SER A 52 2.82 5.06 12.22
N GLU A 53 3.25 3.87 11.76
CA GLU A 53 4.28 3.04 12.38
C GLU A 53 5.64 3.72 12.53
N ALA A 54 5.86 4.79 11.78
CA ALA A 54 7.11 5.57 11.79
C ALA A 54 7.32 6.40 13.07
N LEU A 55 6.28 6.59 13.88
CA LEU A 55 6.38 7.29 15.16
C LEU A 55 6.59 6.30 16.29
N ASN A 56 7.66 6.46 17.09
CA ASN A 56 7.73 5.80 18.40
C ASN A 56 6.72 6.44 19.35
N LEU A 57 5.52 5.84 19.42
CA LEU A 57 4.41 6.39 20.19
C LEU A 57 4.66 6.32 21.69
N ALA A 58 5.39 5.32 22.19
CA ALA A 58 5.74 5.20 23.59
C ALA A 58 6.65 6.36 24.03
N ASP A 59 7.67 6.68 23.25
CA ASP A 59 8.53 7.83 23.49
C ASP A 59 7.77 9.15 23.35
N PHE A 60 6.88 9.25 22.38
CA PHE A 60 6.05 10.44 22.19
C PHE A 60 5.20 10.72 23.44
N TYR A 61 4.58 9.72 24.03
CA TYR A 61 3.79 9.88 25.26
C TYR A 61 4.64 10.27 26.46
N ARG A 62 5.87 9.78 26.53
CA ARG A 62 6.82 10.20 27.57
C ARG A 62 7.16 11.70 27.47
N LEU A 63 7.25 12.22 26.25
CA LEU A 63 7.56 13.64 25.97
C LEU A 63 6.30 14.52 26.07
N MET A 64 5.12 13.96 25.81
CA MET A 64 3.84 14.66 25.81
C MET A 64 2.81 13.95 26.71
N PRO A 65 3.04 13.92 28.04
CA PRO A 65 2.17 13.17 28.98
C PRO A 65 0.73 13.66 28.99
N ASN A 66 0.49 14.93 28.64
CA ASN A 66 -0.86 15.50 28.49
C ASN A 66 -1.66 14.91 27.33
N LEU A 67 -1.02 14.18 26.43
CA LEU A 67 -1.67 13.46 25.31
C LEU A 67 -1.75 11.94 25.57
N ALA A 68 -1.10 11.43 26.62
CA ALA A 68 -1.06 9.99 26.89
C ALA A 68 -2.44 9.38 27.24
N ASP A 69 -3.36 10.19 27.76
CA ASP A 69 -4.74 9.77 28.06
C ASP A 69 -5.67 9.80 26.85
N LYS A 70 -5.19 10.34 25.71
CA LYS A 70 -6.00 10.38 24.50
C LYS A 70 -5.95 9.04 23.78
N PRO A 71 -7.09 8.56 23.24
CA PRO A 71 -7.07 7.37 22.41
C PRO A 71 -6.18 7.60 21.20
N SER A 72 -5.48 6.55 20.79
CA SER A 72 -4.61 6.61 19.63
C SER A 72 -4.83 5.42 18.69
N VAL A 73 -4.70 5.69 17.41
CA VAL A 73 -4.68 4.70 16.36
C VAL A 73 -3.32 4.76 15.68
N VAL A 74 -2.67 3.62 15.54
CA VAL A 74 -1.49 3.46 14.69
C VAL A 74 -1.91 2.73 13.43
N TYR A 75 -1.77 3.40 12.29
CA TYR A 75 -2.03 2.81 10.98
C TYR A 75 -0.71 2.33 10.38
N PHE A 76 -0.55 1.04 10.27
CA PHE A 76 0.62 0.42 9.65
C PHE A 76 0.46 0.44 8.12
N HIS A 77 1.37 1.16 7.45
CA HIS A 77 1.43 1.22 5.99
C HIS A 77 2.34 0.14 5.45
N ASP A 78 3.43 -0.11 6.15
CA ASP A 78 4.43 -1.09 5.82
C ASP A 78 4.87 -1.87 7.05
N ASN A 79 5.57 -2.98 6.82
CA ASN A 79 6.08 -3.83 7.85
C ASN A 79 7.59 -3.63 7.95
N GLN A 80 8.02 -2.90 8.99
CA GLN A 80 9.44 -2.63 9.23
C GLN A 80 10.12 -3.75 10.03
N LEU A 81 9.39 -4.81 10.40
CA LEU A 81 9.99 -6.00 10.97
C LEU A 81 10.68 -6.79 9.86
N PRO A 82 11.97 -7.15 9.99
CA PRO A 82 12.72 -7.82 8.93
C PRO A 82 12.17 -9.22 8.63
N LEU A 83 12.35 -9.65 7.39
CA LEU A 83 12.13 -11.03 7.00
C LEU A 83 13.17 -11.96 7.65
N PRO A 84 12.81 -13.25 7.85
CA PRO A 84 13.79 -14.25 8.22
C PRO A 84 14.97 -14.26 7.25
N GLY A 85 16.20 -14.06 7.76
CA GLY A 85 17.42 -14.03 6.94
C GLY A 85 17.84 -12.66 6.40
N GLN A 86 17.04 -11.63 6.54
CA GLN A 86 17.46 -10.24 6.24
C GLN A 86 18.25 -9.63 7.39
N GLY A 87 19.15 -8.68 7.07
CA GLY A 87 19.89 -7.90 8.08
C GLY A 87 18.91 -7.20 9.03
N ARG A 88 19.23 -7.22 10.32
CA ARG A 88 18.37 -6.75 11.39
C ARG A 88 18.73 -5.33 11.80
N ASP A 89 17.72 -4.48 11.89
CA ASP A 89 17.77 -3.27 12.71
C ASP A 89 16.87 -3.49 13.94
N GLU A 90 17.46 -4.02 15.01
CA GLU A 90 16.76 -4.31 16.28
C GLU A 90 16.06 -3.06 16.84
N ALA A 91 16.62 -1.88 16.60
CA ALA A 91 16.02 -0.63 17.05
C ALA A 91 14.67 -0.37 16.36
N THR A 92 14.59 -0.61 15.05
CA THR A 92 13.33 -0.47 14.27
C THR A 92 12.31 -1.54 14.66
N GLU A 93 12.74 -2.78 14.91
CA GLU A 93 11.87 -3.87 15.40
C GLU A 93 11.21 -3.46 16.71
N VAL A 94 12.01 -3.00 17.68
CA VAL A 94 11.51 -2.56 19.00
C VAL A 94 10.56 -1.38 18.87
N VAL A 95 10.84 -0.41 18.00
CA VAL A 95 9.95 0.74 17.75
C VAL A 95 8.58 0.30 17.24
N ASN A 96 8.52 -0.61 16.28
CA ASN A 96 7.25 -1.09 15.74
C ASN A 96 6.39 -1.81 16.82
N LEU A 97 7.02 -2.70 17.60
CA LEU A 97 6.31 -3.41 18.68
C LEU A 97 5.89 -2.46 19.80
N SER A 98 6.78 -1.56 20.26
CA SER A 98 6.48 -0.60 21.33
C SER A 98 5.40 0.40 20.93
N THR A 99 5.43 0.85 19.67
CA THR A 99 4.40 1.73 19.10
C THR A 99 3.05 1.02 19.04
N GLY A 100 3.03 -0.20 18.51
CA GLY A 100 1.86 -1.04 18.56
C GLY A 100 1.38 -1.30 20.00
N ALA A 101 2.28 -1.56 20.95
CA ALA A 101 1.94 -1.78 22.36
C ALA A 101 1.32 -0.52 23.01
N ALA A 102 1.83 0.66 22.71
CA ALA A 102 1.36 1.93 23.27
C ALA A 102 0.02 2.40 22.68
N ALA A 103 -0.31 2.01 21.46
CA ALA A 103 -1.53 2.41 20.78
C ALA A 103 -2.78 1.84 21.45
N ARG A 104 -3.90 2.58 21.42
CA ARG A 104 -5.21 2.09 21.78
C ARG A 104 -5.72 1.05 20.79
N GLU A 105 -5.48 1.28 19.50
CA GLU A 105 -5.86 0.39 18.42
C GLU A 105 -4.80 0.42 17.31
N ILE A 106 -4.64 -0.70 16.60
CA ILE A 106 -3.69 -0.88 15.51
C ILE A 106 -4.49 -1.21 14.25
N TRP A 107 -4.21 -0.50 13.15
CA TRP A 107 -4.85 -0.75 11.87
C TRP A 107 -3.85 -1.26 10.84
N PHE A 108 -4.25 -2.31 10.12
CA PHE A 108 -3.50 -2.88 9.01
C PHE A 108 -4.27 -2.70 7.71
N ASN A 109 -3.55 -2.46 6.63
CA ASN A 109 -4.10 -2.20 5.31
C ASN A 109 -4.54 -3.44 4.53
N SER A 110 -4.12 -4.65 4.96
CA SER A 110 -4.51 -5.93 4.37
C SER A 110 -4.43 -7.06 5.41
N GLU A 111 -5.10 -8.18 5.11
CA GLU A 111 -4.99 -9.40 5.91
C GLU A 111 -3.58 -9.99 5.85
N TYR A 112 -2.96 -9.94 4.66
CA TYR A 112 -1.57 -10.34 4.48
C TYR A 112 -0.63 -9.54 5.40
N HIS A 113 -0.77 -8.22 5.41
CA HIS A 113 0.04 -7.35 6.27
C HIS A 113 -0.12 -7.70 7.76
N TYR A 114 -1.36 -7.85 8.22
CA TYR A 114 -1.66 -8.28 9.58
C TYR A 114 -0.99 -9.61 9.92
N ARG A 115 -1.15 -10.63 9.07
CA ARG A 115 -0.56 -11.96 9.30
C ARG A 115 0.97 -11.92 9.28
N ALA A 116 1.56 -11.23 8.31
CA ALA A 116 3.01 -11.08 8.19
C ALA A 116 3.59 -10.37 9.43
N PHE A 117 2.94 -9.27 9.88
CA PHE A 117 3.37 -8.58 11.09
C PHE A 117 3.29 -9.48 12.33
N MET A 118 2.17 -10.19 12.53
CA MET A 118 2.00 -11.05 13.70
C MET A 118 2.98 -12.23 13.71
N ALA A 119 3.25 -12.82 12.55
CA ALA A 119 4.25 -13.89 12.42
C ALA A 119 5.67 -13.41 12.80
N ARG A 120 6.06 -12.23 12.28
CA ARG A 120 7.37 -11.63 12.59
C ARG A 120 7.46 -11.19 14.06
N ALA A 121 6.40 -10.62 14.62
CA ALA A 121 6.33 -10.27 16.04
C ALA A 121 6.46 -11.52 16.93
N THR A 122 5.83 -12.63 16.56
CA THR A 122 5.98 -13.91 17.27
C THR A 122 7.43 -14.39 17.23
N ALA A 123 8.04 -14.42 16.05
CA ALA A 123 9.43 -14.84 15.89
C ALA A 123 10.41 -13.93 16.64
N MET A 124 10.11 -12.64 16.79
CA MET A 124 10.90 -11.73 17.62
C MET A 124 10.77 -12.07 19.10
N VAL A 125 9.57 -12.29 19.62
CA VAL A 125 9.36 -12.65 21.04
C VAL A 125 10.00 -13.96 21.38
N GLU A 126 9.99 -14.95 20.48
CA GLU A 126 10.68 -16.24 20.66
C GLU A 126 12.20 -16.10 20.81
N ARG A 127 12.80 -15.08 20.18
CA ARG A 127 14.23 -14.76 20.34
C ARG A 127 14.55 -14.00 21.64
N HIS A 128 13.53 -13.46 22.31
CA HIS A 128 13.66 -12.68 23.53
C HIS A 128 12.84 -13.32 24.65
N PRO A 129 13.33 -14.39 25.29
CA PRO A 129 12.60 -15.14 26.31
C PRO A 129 12.12 -14.29 27.49
N GLU A 130 12.81 -13.18 27.76
CA GLU A 130 12.42 -12.22 28.78
C GLU A 130 11.07 -11.51 28.49
N LEU A 131 10.61 -11.53 27.24
CA LEU A 131 9.31 -10.98 26.83
C LEU A 131 8.19 -12.03 26.90
N ALA A 132 8.52 -13.31 26.95
CA ALA A 132 7.55 -14.41 26.82
C ALA A 132 6.47 -14.41 27.93
N GLY A 133 6.82 -13.99 29.14
CA GLY A 133 5.89 -13.97 30.28
C GLY A 133 4.74 -12.98 30.20
N ARG A 134 4.72 -12.09 29.20
CA ARG A 134 3.68 -11.03 29.03
C ARG A 134 2.79 -11.24 27.82
N ASP A 135 3.06 -12.25 27.00
CA ASP A 135 2.38 -12.54 25.74
C ASP A 135 2.01 -11.26 24.91
N PRO A 136 3.02 -10.46 24.50
CA PRO A 136 2.78 -9.19 23.83
C PRO A 136 2.05 -9.38 22.51
N VAL A 137 2.23 -10.51 21.83
CA VAL A 137 1.60 -10.80 20.53
C VAL A 137 0.08 -10.95 20.69
N THR A 138 -0.39 -11.67 21.70
CA THR A 138 -1.84 -11.76 22.00
C THR A 138 -2.42 -10.40 22.35
N ALA A 139 -1.68 -9.56 23.07
CA ALA A 139 -2.12 -8.19 23.37
C ALA A 139 -2.24 -7.33 22.11
N LEU A 140 -1.29 -7.45 21.17
CA LEU A 140 -1.35 -6.78 19.87
C LEU A 140 -2.54 -7.26 19.03
N LYS A 141 -2.75 -8.60 18.95
CA LYS A 141 -3.86 -9.20 18.20
C LYS A 141 -5.22 -8.65 18.66
N LYS A 142 -5.46 -8.54 19.97
CA LYS A 142 -6.73 -8.08 20.54
C LYS A 142 -7.14 -6.66 20.11
N LYS A 143 -6.17 -5.80 19.81
CA LYS A 143 -6.40 -4.40 19.43
C LYS A 143 -6.12 -4.10 17.95
N SER A 144 -5.85 -5.14 17.18
CA SER A 144 -5.62 -5.04 15.73
C SER A 144 -6.92 -5.11 14.96
N ARG A 145 -7.02 -4.30 13.90
CA ARG A 145 -8.11 -4.30 12.94
C ARG A 145 -7.58 -4.20 11.51
N LEU A 146 -8.35 -4.77 10.60
CA LEU A 146 -8.22 -4.46 9.18
C LEU A 146 -8.95 -3.16 8.89
N MET A 147 -8.24 -2.22 8.28
CA MET A 147 -8.80 -0.96 7.84
C MET A 147 -8.24 -0.64 6.47
N LEU A 148 -9.05 -0.88 5.45
CA LEU A 148 -8.60 -0.71 4.07
C LEU A 148 -8.26 0.75 3.77
N PRO A 149 -7.19 1.00 3.00
CA PRO A 149 -6.82 2.34 2.61
C PRO A 149 -7.82 2.93 1.61
N PRO A 150 -8.27 4.18 1.80
CA PRO A 150 -9.19 4.81 0.86
C PRO A 150 -8.50 5.17 -0.46
N CYS A 151 -9.09 4.73 -1.57
CA CYS A 151 -8.72 5.08 -2.93
C CYS A 151 -9.82 5.95 -3.57
N ASP A 152 -9.44 7.10 -4.11
CA ASP A 152 -10.37 7.97 -4.86
C ASP A 152 -10.41 7.53 -6.32
N PHE A 153 -11.50 6.87 -6.71
CA PHE A 153 -11.73 6.43 -8.10
C PHE A 153 -12.42 7.51 -8.95
N GLY A 154 -12.92 8.59 -8.34
CA GLY A 154 -13.67 9.63 -9.03
C GLY A 154 -12.85 10.37 -10.10
N LEU A 155 -11.56 10.55 -9.87
CA LEU A 155 -10.68 11.19 -10.85
C LEU A 155 -10.54 10.37 -12.15
N ALA A 156 -10.48 9.05 -12.07
CA ALA A 156 -10.46 8.19 -13.26
C ALA A 156 -11.76 8.29 -14.05
N ASP A 157 -12.90 8.30 -13.36
CA ASP A 157 -14.22 8.49 -13.97
C ASP A 157 -14.35 9.87 -14.65
N GLU A 158 -13.82 10.92 -14.03
CA GLU A 158 -13.81 12.27 -14.61
C GLU A 158 -12.95 12.34 -15.88
N ILE A 159 -11.74 11.78 -15.86
CA ILE A 159 -10.86 11.72 -17.04
C ILE A 159 -11.53 10.95 -18.18
N GLN A 160 -12.16 9.82 -17.89
CA GLN A 160 -12.83 9.01 -18.90
C GLN A 160 -14.03 9.71 -19.52
N LYS A 161 -14.76 10.52 -18.75
CA LYS A 161 -15.88 11.33 -19.26
C LYS A 161 -15.42 12.53 -20.11
N GLN A 162 -14.29 13.14 -19.75
CA GLN A 162 -13.76 14.33 -20.44
C GLN A 162 -12.97 13.99 -21.70
N SER A 163 -12.36 12.82 -21.75
CA SER A 163 -11.52 12.36 -22.85
C SER A 163 -12.03 11.01 -23.32
N ALA A 164 -12.30 10.85 -24.61
CA ALA A 164 -12.61 9.54 -25.20
C ALA A 164 -11.34 8.66 -25.20
N VAL A 165 -10.95 8.21 -24.01
CA VAL A 165 -9.74 7.37 -23.84
C VAL A 165 -10.03 5.98 -24.40
N THR A 166 -9.29 5.58 -25.43
CA THR A 166 -9.36 4.24 -26.02
C THR A 166 -8.33 3.34 -25.35
N ARG A 167 -8.77 2.21 -24.83
CA ARG A 167 -7.92 1.19 -24.26
C ARG A 167 -7.28 0.35 -25.37
N GLU A 168 -5.98 0.15 -25.29
CA GLU A 168 -5.22 -0.70 -26.19
C GLU A 168 -4.81 -1.99 -25.48
N ALA A 169 -5.28 -3.15 -25.98
CA ALA A 169 -5.04 -4.45 -25.34
C ALA A 169 -3.55 -4.78 -25.16
N ARG A 170 -2.70 -4.36 -26.11
CA ARG A 170 -1.24 -4.62 -26.10
C ARG A 170 -0.44 -3.48 -25.47
N ARG A 171 -1.06 -2.56 -24.78
CA ARG A 171 -0.42 -1.54 -23.96
C ARG A 171 -0.42 -1.98 -22.49
N LEU A 172 0.76 -2.06 -21.89
CA LEU A 172 0.98 -2.57 -20.54
C LEU A 172 1.45 -1.46 -19.62
N PHE A 173 0.76 -1.25 -18.50
CA PHE A 173 1.16 -0.31 -17.46
C PHE A 173 2.15 -0.98 -16.49
N VAL A 174 3.26 -0.32 -16.18
CA VAL A 174 4.32 -0.82 -15.30
C VAL A 174 4.77 0.28 -14.33
N ASP A 175 4.62 0.04 -13.04
CA ASP A 175 5.26 0.87 -12.00
C ASP A 175 6.63 0.26 -11.66
N THR A 176 7.72 0.95 -12.06
CA THR A 176 9.09 0.46 -11.87
C THR A 176 9.64 0.72 -10.48
N ARG A 177 8.93 1.50 -9.66
CA ARG A 177 9.29 1.72 -8.26
C ARG A 177 8.98 0.46 -7.48
N ASP A 178 9.87 0.01 -6.65
CA ASP A 178 9.70 -1.18 -5.82
C ASP A 178 9.43 -2.50 -6.57
N SER A 179 9.45 -2.51 -7.92
CA SER A 179 9.32 -3.72 -8.74
C SER A 179 10.69 -4.34 -9.01
N ASP A 180 10.73 -5.66 -9.13
CA ASP A 180 11.91 -6.34 -9.67
C ASP A 180 12.03 -6.09 -11.18
N CYS A 181 12.74 -5.01 -11.52
CA CYS A 181 12.91 -4.57 -12.90
C CYS A 181 13.76 -5.53 -13.71
N ALA A 182 14.68 -6.29 -13.10
CA ALA A 182 15.47 -7.30 -13.82
C ALA A 182 14.57 -8.46 -14.27
N LEU A 183 13.66 -8.88 -13.40
CA LEU A 183 12.66 -9.89 -13.71
C LEU A 183 11.70 -9.44 -14.83
N LEU A 184 11.19 -8.20 -14.75
CA LEU A 184 10.33 -7.62 -15.77
C LEU A 184 11.04 -7.47 -17.13
N ASN A 185 12.29 -6.99 -17.15
CA ASN A 185 13.10 -6.92 -18.36
C ASN A 185 13.20 -8.26 -19.05
N ALA A 186 13.58 -9.30 -18.31
CA ALA A 186 13.72 -10.64 -18.87
C ALA A 186 12.39 -11.21 -19.40
N ALA A 187 11.25 -10.85 -18.78
CA ALA A 187 9.93 -11.24 -19.28
C ALA A 187 9.56 -10.52 -20.59
N PHE A 188 9.76 -9.20 -20.66
CA PHE A 188 9.46 -8.41 -21.87
C PHE A 188 10.39 -8.74 -23.03
N GLU A 189 11.68 -8.98 -22.79
CA GLU A 189 12.62 -9.44 -23.81
C GLU A 189 12.21 -10.79 -24.41
N ARG A 190 11.67 -11.71 -23.59
CA ARG A 190 11.11 -12.98 -24.10
C ARG A 190 9.94 -12.77 -25.05
N LEU A 191 9.04 -11.83 -24.75
CA LEU A 191 7.93 -11.49 -25.65
C LEU A 191 8.44 -10.91 -26.96
N MET A 192 9.42 -10.00 -26.91
CA MET A 192 10.04 -9.44 -28.11
C MET A 192 10.72 -10.53 -28.97
N HIS A 193 11.46 -11.46 -28.36
CA HIS A 193 12.09 -12.57 -29.08
C HIS A 193 11.09 -13.52 -29.75
N ARG A 194 9.83 -13.57 -29.24
CA ARG A 194 8.72 -14.30 -29.89
C ARG A 194 8.05 -13.50 -30.99
N GLY A 195 8.48 -12.26 -31.25
CA GLY A 195 7.91 -11.38 -32.26
C GLY A 195 6.67 -10.61 -31.81
N GLU A 196 6.34 -10.67 -30.50
CA GLU A 196 5.17 -9.96 -29.97
C GLU A 196 5.37 -8.45 -30.01
N GLN A 197 4.32 -7.75 -30.48
CA GLN A 197 4.28 -6.29 -30.55
C GLN A 197 3.47 -5.75 -29.35
N PHE A 198 4.07 -4.88 -28.55
CA PHE A 198 3.42 -4.25 -27.39
C PHE A 198 4.06 -2.90 -27.08
N GLN A 199 3.44 -2.11 -26.23
CA GLN A 199 3.99 -0.86 -25.71
C GLN A 199 3.90 -0.83 -24.19
N LEU A 200 4.97 -0.39 -23.52
CA LEU A 200 4.98 -0.15 -22.09
C LEU A 200 4.62 1.32 -21.79
N VAL A 201 3.76 1.51 -20.80
CA VAL A 201 3.52 2.80 -20.16
C VAL A 201 4.11 2.70 -18.75
N THR A 202 5.21 3.41 -18.49
CA THR A 202 5.98 3.24 -17.26
C THR A 202 5.91 4.45 -16.37
N VAL A 203 5.90 4.22 -15.06
CA VAL A 203 6.05 5.24 -14.02
C VAL A 203 7.24 4.86 -13.15
N GLY A 204 8.10 5.83 -12.83
CA GLY A 204 9.32 5.61 -12.05
C GLY A 204 10.60 5.83 -12.85
N PRO A 205 11.77 5.42 -12.33
CA PRO A 205 13.05 5.66 -12.97
C PRO A 205 13.12 5.08 -14.40
N VAL A 206 13.53 5.92 -15.35
CA VAL A 206 13.63 5.54 -16.78
C VAL A 206 14.64 4.42 -17.00
N GLU A 207 15.72 4.44 -16.22
CA GLU A 207 16.85 3.50 -16.33
C GLU A 207 16.51 2.11 -15.76
N ALA A 208 15.39 1.97 -15.07
CA ALA A 208 15.00 0.72 -14.44
C ALA A 208 14.72 -0.40 -15.44
N LEU A 209 14.27 -0.05 -16.65
CA LEU A 209 14.01 -1.00 -17.72
C LEU A 209 14.99 -0.84 -18.87
N SER A 210 15.26 -1.93 -19.61
CA SER A 210 16.17 -1.98 -20.77
C SER A 210 15.81 -0.94 -21.84
N ALA A 211 16.81 -0.27 -22.42
CA ALA A 211 16.61 0.80 -23.40
C ALA A 211 15.94 0.32 -24.71
N GLY A 212 16.07 -0.96 -25.04
CA GLY A 212 15.47 -1.55 -26.25
C GLY A 212 13.97 -1.83 -26.16
N LEU A 213 13.35 -1.69 -24.99
CA LEU A 213 11.92 -1.94 -24.82
C LEU A 213 11.08 -0.76 -25.33
N PRO A 214 9.99 -1.01 -26.08
CA PRO A 214 9.10 0.02 -26.60
C PRO A 214 8.30 0.62 -25.43
N ARG A 215 8.68 1.82 -24.97
CA ARG A 215 8.10 2.43 -23.78
C ARG A 215 7.80 3.92 -23.93
N TYR A 216 6.79 4.36 -23.18
CA TYR A 216 6.50 5.75 -22.87
C TYR A 216 6.54 5.93 -21.35
N THR A 217 7.36 6.86 -20.86
CA THR A 217 7.50 7.09 -19.42
C THR A 217 6.70 8.32 -19.00
N ILE A 218 5.89 8.15 -17.97
CA ILE A 218 5.06 9.20 -17.39
C ILE A 218 5.79 9.82 -16.19
N SER A 219 5.76 11.15 -16.09
CA SER A 219 6.24 11.85 -14.90
C SER A 219 5.36 11.54 -13.69
N GLU A 220 6.01 11.25 -12.56
CA GLU A 220 5.33 10.94 -11.29
C GLU A 220 4.62 12.14 -10.64
N ALA A 221 4.88 13.34 -11.11
CA ALA A 221 4.39 14.58 -10.47
C ALA A 221 2.89 14.82 -10.67
N ASP A 222 2.26 14.14 -11.65
CA ASP A 222 0.86 14.36 -12.00
C ASP A 222 0.06 13.05 -11.98
N GLU A 223 -0.76 12.89 -10.94
CA GLU A 223 -1.62 11.71 -10.78
C GLU A 223 -2.66 11.56 -11.89
N ALA A 224 -3.16 12.66 -12.45
CA ALA A 224 -4.11 12.61 -13.56
C ALA A 224 -3.49 11.98 -14.81
N THR A 225 -2.25 12.36 -15.13
CA THR A 225 -1.48 11.77 -16.24
C THR A 225 -1.22 10.28 -16.02
N VAL A 226 -0.92 9.86 -14.78
CA VAL A 226 -0.73 8.45 -14.44
C VAL A 226 -2.03 7.66 -14.63
N LEU A 227 -3.16 8.17 -14.15
CA LEU A 227 -4.48 7.56 -14.34
C LEU A 227 -4.90 7.50 -15.80
N GLN A 228 -4.62 8.55 -16.58
CA GLN A 228 -4.85 8.55 -18.03
C GLN A 228 -4.04 7.45 -18.72
N GLY A 229 -2.77 7.26 -18.32
CA GLY A 229 -1.94 6.17 -18.80
C GLY A 229 -2.54 4.80 -18.47
N MET A 230 -3.04 4.60 -17.25
CA MET A 230 -3.72 3.36 -16.85
C MET A 230 -4.98 3.10 -17.69
N LEU A 231 -5.81 4.12 -17.90
CA LEU A 231 -7.05 4.00 -18.70
C LEU A 231 -6.77 3.55 -20.14
N GLN A 232 -5.60 3.89 -20.69
CA GLN A 232 -5.17 3.48 -22.04
C GLN A 232 -4.61 2.05 -22.09
N CYS A 233 -4.23 1.45 -20.97
CA CYS A 233 -3.57 0.16 -20.92
C CYS A 233 -4.55 -0.99 -20.80
N GLY A 234 -4.27 -2.11 -21.49
CA GLY A 234 -5.01 -3.36 -21.40
C GLY A 234 -4.74 -4.08 -20.08
N ALA A 235 -3.50 -3.97 -19.57
CA ALA A 235 -3.09 -4.63 -18.33
C ALA A 235 -2.16 -3.76 -17.50
N ILE A 236 -2.10 -4.09 -16.18
CA ILE A 236 -1.01 -3.70 -15.28
C ILE A 236 -0.12 -4.93 -15.04
N VAL A 237 1.19 -4.75 -15.15
CA VAL A 237 2.18 -5.80 -14.88
C VAL A 237 3.05 -5.38 -13.71
N GLY A 238 3.08 -6.21 -12.67
CA GLY A 238 3.86 -5.98 -11.46
C GLY A 238 4.72 -7.17 -11.08
N ALA A 239 5.88 -6.90 -10.46
CA ALA A 239 6.80 -7.91 -9.95
C ALA A 239 7.30 -7.55 -8.53
N LYS A 240 6.40 -7.12 -7.65
CA LYS A 240 6.71 -6.83 -6.25
C LYS A 240 6.58 -8.12 -5.44
N ALA A 241 7.70 -8.71 -5.02
CA ALA A 241 7.70 -9.92 -4.21
C ALA A 241 7.04 -9.71 -2.83
N GLU A 242 7.19 -8.51 -2.28
CA GLU A 242 6.62 -8.11 -1.00
C GLU A 242 5.82 -6.82 -1.16
N ALA A 243 4.52 -6.92 -0.97
CA ALA A 243 3.62 -5.77 -0.95
C ALA A 243 2.57 -5.98 0.14
N ASN A 244 2.56 -5.12 1.15
CA ASN A 244 1.53 -5.13 2.20
C ASN A 244 0.23 -4.50 1.70
N ALA A 245 0.34 -3.57 0.76
CA ALA A 245 -0.73 -3.00 -0.06
C ALA A 245 -0.13 -2.52 -1.39
N ASP A 246 -0.92 -2.58 -2.46
CA ASP A 246 -0.53 -2.01 -3.74
C ASP A 246 -1.64 -1.10 -4.29
N TYR A 247 -1.52 0.19 -3.96
CA TYR A 247 -2.48 1.22 -4.39
C TYR A 247 -2.49 1.40 -5.91
N ARG A 248 -1.35 1.17 -6.58
CA ARG A 248 -1.26 1.25 -8.04
C ARG A 248 -2.02 0.11 -8.71
N ALA A 249 -1.88 -1.11 -8.19
CA ALA A 249 -2.66 -2.24 -8.68
C ALA A 249 -4.16 -2.01 -8.46
N VAL A 250 -4.56 -1.54 -7.28
CA VAL A 250 -5.97 -1.21 -6.97
C VAL A 250 -6.51 -0.15 -7.93
N ALA A 251 -5.78 0.95 -8.15
CA ALA A 251 -6.19 2.02 -9.05
C ALA A 251 -6.26 1.55 -10.52
N ALA A 252 -5.29 0.76 -10.97
CA ALA A 252 -5.26 0.23 -12.33
C ALA A 252 -6.41 -0.76 -12.59
N ILE A 253 -6.72 -1.63 -11.63
CA ILE A 253 -7.87 -2.54 -11.72
C ILE A 253 -9.20 -1.74 -11.75
N ALA A 254 -9.32 -0.73 -10.90
CA ALA A 254 -10.49 0.15 -10.90
C ALA A 254 -10.63 0.90 -12.24
N ALA A 255 -9.51 1.31 -12.84
CA ALA A 255 -9.46 1.88 -14.17
C ALA A 255 -9.71 0.85 -15.29
N GLY A 256 -9.85 -0.43 -14.97
CA GLY A 256 -10.18 -1.54 -15.89
C GLY A 256 -8.96 -2.23 -16.53
N CYS A 257 -7.74 -2.00 -16.05
CA CYS A 257 -6.58 -2.80 -16.44
C CYS A 257 -6.72 -4.24 -15.94
N TRP A 258 -6.32 -5.20 -16.75
CA TRP A 258 -6.19 -6.58 -16.30
C TRP A 258 -4.92 -6.73 -15.46
N PRO A 259 -4.99 -7.24 -14.23
CA PRO A 259 -3.80 -7.40 -13.39
C PRO A 259 -3.00 -8.65 -13.79
N ILE A 260 -1.70 -8.50 -13.95
CA ILE A 260 -0.69 -9.56 -14.03
C ILE A 260 0.30 -9.29 -12.92
N VAL A 261 0.09 -9.95 -11.78
CA VAL A 261 0.75 -9.62 -10.51
C VAL A 261 1.20 -10.90 -9.78
N PRO A 262 2.13 -10.81 -8.81
CA PRO A 262 2.64 -12.00 -8.12
C PRO A 262 1.56 -12.84 -7.41
N ASN A 263 1.72 -14.16 -7.41
CA ASN A 263 0.94 -15.09 -6.59
C ASN A 263 1.46 -15.11 -5.14
N SER A 264 1.67 -13.94 -4.57
CA SER A 264 2.21 -13.76 -3.23
C SER A 264 1.76 -12.43 -2.64
N ALA A 265 2.14 -12.16 -1.40
CA ALA A 265 1.86 -10.91 -0.71
C ALA A 265 0.36 -10.57 -0.68
N VAL A 266 -0.01 -9.31 -0.94
CA VAL A 266 -1.40 -8.84 -0.92
C VAL A 266 -2.22 -9.26 -2.16
N TYR A 267 -1.57 -9.63 -3.25
CA TYR A 267 -2.26 -9.81 -4.54
C TYR A 267 -3.33 -10.90 -4.56
N PRO A 268 -3.14 -12.09 -3.94
CA PRO A 268 -4.22 -13.07 -3.85
C PRO A 268 -5.46 -12.59 -3.09
N GLU A 269 -5.34 -11.53 -2.27
CA GLU A 269 -6.48 -10.90 -1.61
C GLU A 269 -7.22 -9.90 -2.52
N LEU A 270 -6.52 -9.32 -3.49
CA LEU A 270 -7.07 -8.33 -4.43
C LEU A 270 -7.86 -9.00 -5.54
N ILE A 271 -7.40 -10.15 -5.99
CA ILE A 271 -7.92 -10.85 -7.17
C ILE A 271 -8.98 -11.90 -6.74
N PRO A 272 -10.16 -11.93 -7.37
CA PRO A 272 -11.14 -13.00 -7.14
C PRO A 272 -10.55 -14.40 -7.44
N LYS A 273 -10.76 -15.36 -6.54
CA LYS A 273 -10.20 -16.72 -6.66
C LYS A 273 -10.37 -17.38 -8.04
N PRO A 274 -11.54 -17.28 -8.72
CA PRO A 274 -11.69 -17.87 -10.05
C PRO A 274 -10.79 -17.26 -11.13
N LEU A 275 -10.17 -16.09 -10.85
CA LEU A 275 -9.29 -15.39 -11.79
C LEU A 275 -7.81 -15.53 -11.44
N HIS A 276 -7.46 -16.24 -10.36
CA HIS A 276 -6.08 -16.41 -9.93
C HIS A 276 -5.20 -17.01 -11.02
N GLU A 277 -5.67 -18.04 -11.72
CA GLU A 277 -4.94 -18.71 -12.80
C GLU A 277 -4.63 -17.80 -14.01
N PHE A 278 -5.39 -16.71 -14.18
CA PHE A 278 -5.23 -15.78 -15.30
C PHE A 278 -4.49 -14.49 -14.90
N CYS A 279 -4.47 -14.16 -13.63
CA CYS A 279 -3.96 -12.87 -13.13
C CYS A 279 -2.68 -13.01 -12.32
N LEU A 280 -2.49 -14.15 -11.64
CA LEU A 280 -1.37 -14.34 -10.73
C LEU A 280 -0.26 -15.13 -11.40
N HIS A 281 0.98 -14.68 -11.19
CA HIS A 281 2.18 -15.35 -11.70
C HIS A 281 3.15 -15.72 -10.57
N ASP A 282 3.87 -16.79 -10.76
CA ASP A 282 5.08 -17.06 -10.03
C ASP A 282 6.15 -16.06 -10.49
N LEU A 283 6.95 -15.56 -9.57
CA LEU A 283 7.96 -14.54 -9.85
C LEU A 283 9.09 -15.08 -10.74
N THR A 284 8.75 -15.49 -11.97
CA THR A 284 9.67 -15.92 -13.02
C THR A 284 9.41 -15.19 -14.32
N PRO A 285 10.47 -14.88 -15.13
CA PRO A 285 10.28 -14.22 -16.43
C PRO A 285 9.41 -15.04 -17.38
N GLN A 286 9.46 -16.36 -17.26
CA GLN A 286 8.70 -17.28 -18.09
C GLN A 286 7.21 -17.16 -17.82
N ASP A 287 6.82 -17.17 -16.55
CA ASP A 287 5.41 -17.15 -16.17
C ASP A 287 4.80 -15.76 -16.41
N ILE A 288 5.54 -14.68 -16.12
CA ILE A 288 5.09 -13.31 -16.46
C ILE A 288 4.83 -13.19 -17.96
N ALA A 289 5.79 -13.61 -18.81
CA ALA A 289 5.62 -13.56 -20.25
C ALA A 289 4.47 -14.46 -20.74
N PHE A 290 4.29 -15.62 -20.13
CA PHE A 290 3.18 -16.53 -20.41
C PHE A 290 1.83 -15.87 -20.08
N ARG A 291 1.67 -15.27 -18.90
CA ARG A 291 0.42 -14.59 -18.51
C ARG A 291 0.07 -13.41 -19.41
N ILE A 292 1.08 -12.66 -19.87
CA ILE A 292 0.88 -11.56 -20.81
C ILE A 292 0.41 -12.10 -22.18
N ASP A 293 1.07 -13.13 -22.68
CA ASP A 293 0.74 -13.77 -23.96
C ASP A 293 -0.65 -14.43 -23.92
N ASP A 294 -0.94 -15.16 -22.82
CA ASP A 294 -2.24 -15.76 -22.57
C ASP A 294 -3.36 -14.72 -22.55
N LEU A 295 -3.16 -13.59 -21.86
CA LEU A 295 -4.12 -12.49 -21.85
C LEU A 295 -4.47 -11.98 -23.25
N TRP A 296 -3.51 -11.89 -24.15
CA TRP A 296 -3.74 -11.39 -25.51
C TRP A 296 -4.53 -12.38 -26.39
N ASN A 297 -4.54 -13.67 -26.00
CA ASN A 297 -5.24 -14.75 -26.68
C ASN A 297 -6.56 -15.14 -25.99
N LEU A 298 -6.80 -14.65 -24.78
CA LEU A 298 -8.03 -14.89 -24.03
C LEU A 298 -9.19 -14.03 -24.55
N ASP A 299 -10.33 -14.66 -24.77
CA ASP A 299 -11.61 -13.97 -24.97
C ASP A 299 -12.19 -13.60 -23.60
N LEU A 300 -11.71 -12.51 -23.03
CA LEU A 300 -12.12 -12.03 -21.72
C LEU A 300 -13.57 -11.57 -21.74
N THR A 301 -14.42 -12.26 -21.00
CA THR A 301 -15.82 -11.87 -20.84
C THR A 301 -15.94 -10.55 -20.06
N GLU A 302 -16.97 -9.78 -20.37
CA GLU A 302 -17.33 -8.57 -19.62
C GLU A 302 -17.57 -8.87 -18.13
N LEU A 303 -18.11 -10.07 -17.83
CA LEU A 303 -18.34 -10.53 -16.47
C LEU A 303 -17.03 -10.69 -15.66
N GLN A 304 -15.96 -11.22 -16.27
CA GLN A 304 -14.66 -11.35 -15.64
C GLN A 304 -14.04 -9.98 -15.35
N ARG A 305 -14.10 -9.05 -16.31
CA ARG A 305 -13.63 -7.67 -16.11
C ARG A 305 -14.40 -6.96 -15.00
N LYS A 306 -15.72 -7.09 -15.00
CA LYS A 306 -16.57 -6.56 -13.95
C LYS A 306 -16.23 -7.14 -12.58
N SER A 307 -16.04 -8.44 -12.49
CA SER A 307 -15.66 -9.11 -11.24
C SER A 307 -14.34 -8.55 -10.65
N LEU A 308 -13.34 -8.21 -11.49
CA LEU A 308 -12.12 -7.57 -11.06
C LEU A 308 -12.38 -6.15 -10.53
N ILE A 309 -13.12 -5.34 -11.28
CA ILE A 309 -13.45 -3.97 -10.86
C ILE A 309 -14.24 -3.99 -9.54
N ASP A 310 -15.23 -4.88 -9.42
CA ASP A 310 -16.04 -5.03 -8.22
C ASP A 310 -15.19 -5.45 -7.01
N SER A 311 -14.15 -6.27 -7.21
CA SER A 311 -13.26 -6.73 -6.12
C SER A 311 -12.51 -5.60 -5.44
N VAL A 312 -12.20 -4.53 -6.17
CA VAL A 312 -11.47 -3.37 -5.63
C VAL A 312 -12.39 -2.25 -5.15
N GLN A 313 -13.71 -2.31 -5.39
CA GLN A 313 -14.66 -1.29 -4.90
C GLN A 313 -14.69 -1.17 -3.38
N ARG A 314 -14.29 -2.20 -2.65
CA ARG A 314 -14.11 -2.14 -1.19
C ARG A 314 -13.08 -1.10 -0.73
N PHE A 315 -12.19 -0.63 -1.64
CA PHE A 315 -11.22 0.43 -1.37
C PHE A 315 -11.76 1.83 -1.68
N ASN A 316 -13.03 1.93 -2.13
CA ASN A 316 -13.63 3.22 -2.46
C ASN A 316 -13.52 4.21 -1.30
N ALA A 317 -13.08 5.43 -1.60
CA ALA A 317 -12.78 6.48 -0.62
C ALA A 317 -13.93 6.76 0.33
N MET A 318 -15.15 6.89 -0.17
CA MET A 318 -16.33 7.18 0.67
C MET A 318 -16.62 6.05 1.64
N THR A 319 -16.53 4.80 1.19
CA THR A 319 -16.77 3.61 2.02
C THR A 319 -15.70 3.47 3.10
N CYS A 320 -14.42 3.55 2.71
CA CYS A 320 -13.30 3.42 3.65
C CYS A 320 -13.26 4.57 4.65
N CYS A 321 -13.40 5.83 4.20
CA CYS A 321 -13.39 6.97 5.10
C CYS A 321 -14.57 6.94 6.08
N ARG A 322 -15.76 6.49 5.65
CA ARG A 322 -16.88 6.31 6.58
C ARG A 322 -16.56 5.29 7.66
N ALA A 323 -16.02 4.12 7.29
CA ALA A 323 -15.65 3.10 8.26
C ALA A 323 -14.55 3.58 9.22
N MET A 324 -13.55 4.32 8.71
CA MET A 324 -12.53 4.97 9.53
C MET A 324 -13.15 5.97 10.51
N ASP A 325 -14.00 6.87 10.01
CA ASP A 325 -14.62 7.93 10.80
C ASP A 325 -15.53 7.38 11.91
N ASP A 326 -16.32 6.36 11.59
CA ASP A 326 -17.19 5.69 12.58
C ASP A 326 -16.33 5.10 13.69
N ARG A 327 -15.24 4.43 13.33
CA ARG A 327 -14.35 3.85 14.33
C ARG A 327 -13.59 4.88 15.15
N LEU A 328 -13.13 5.95 14.53
CA LEU A 328 -12.46 7.07 15.23
C LEU A 328 -13.42 7.76 16.19
N SER A 329 -14.69 7.96 15.80
CA SER A 329 -15.72 8.51 16.68
C SER A 329 -15.96 7.61 17.92
N ASP A 330 -16.08 6.30 17.71
CA ASP A 330 -16.25 5.32 18.82
C ASP A 330 -15.08 5.40 19.80
N LEU A 331 -13.83 5.43 19.28
CA LEU A 331 -12.63 5.50 20.11
C LEU A 331 -12.52 6.82 20.90
N ALA A 332 -12.91 7.92 20.27
CA ALA A 332 -12.91 9.25 20.89
C ALA A 332 -14.11 9.49 21.82
N GLY A 333 -15.09 8.58 21.85
CA GLY A 333 -16.33 8.74 22.61
C GLY A 333 -17.21 9.89 22.12
N ILE A 334 -17.13 10.20 20.82
CA ILE A 334 -17.91 11.25 20.16
C ILE A 334 -19.08 10.58 19.43
N LYS A 335 -20.29 11.03 19.74
CA LYS A 335 -21.52 10.58 19.06
C LYS A 335 -21.82 11.42 17.83
#